data_2a6efa52f86ae14302e96b64e71aea61
#
_entry.id   2a6efa52f86ae14302e96b64e71aea61
#
_cell.length_a   1.000
_cell.length_b   1.000
_cell.length_c   1.000
_cell.angle_alpha   90.00
_cell.angle_beta   90.00
_cell.angle_gamma   90.00
#
_symmetry.space_group_name_H-M   'P 1'
#
loop_
_entity.id
_entity.type
_entity.pdbx_description
1 polymer ?
#
loop_
_entity_poly.entity_id
_entity_poly.type
_entity_poly.pdbx_seq_one_letter_code
_entity_poly.pdbx_strand_id
1 'polypeptide(L)'
;MWAKKLGIFFLIFPRSGELIKDKRMRLYDKNMIEMRDGRKPVISPQLKSVSNYIDISLDDIREACEAAFKNHSRKKDVIKFNSDFDGNSLKLYEWYLDGAYVSKIKYRKLVKENKNGKVREINSPDLTTRIYQPLVLVKLGPLYYEKDNMNGLNCKPGFGITASSKSRSLIKKMKHVYYDRLDLKYCLVIDQRKCYNHVKDKVFRKVLKNFISNKKFIDFVIDVSFVSGELPIGTPTSPFIHHLLMKDFDNLVKRIAPFSLRYADDNFLAFYTKEDANTAKWRIKNYWWYELKIRSKRHTCIITDMDRPLDFCGYVFHRNNKGVSEHNKGYVTIRKRVAKDAKKCITNES
;
A
#
# COMPACT_ATOMS: atom_id res chain seq x y z
N MET A 1 -16.83 19.37 -8.19
CA MET A 1 -16.78 20.39 -7.12
C MET A 1 -16.00 19.98 -5.88
N TRP A 2 -15.61 18.71 -5.70
CA TRP A 2 -14.88 18.17 -4.54
C TRP A 2 -13.37 18.48 -4.49
N ALA A 3 -12.75 18.90 -5.57
CA ALA A 3 -11.31 19.23 -5.60
C ALA A 3 -10.93 20.55 -4.89
N LYS A 4 -11.90 21.39 -4.52
CA LYS A 4 -11.64 22.72 -3.92
C LYS A 4 -11.71 22.77 -2.40
N LYS A 5 -12.14 21.71 -1.70
CA LYS A 5 -12.25 21.70 -0.22
C LYS A 5 -11.06 21.07 0.52
N LEU A 6 -10.09 20.51 -0.18
CA LEU A 6 -8.84 20.03 0.41
C LEU A 6 -7.73 21.01 0.08
N GLY A 7 -7.56 22.01 0.94
CA GLY A 7 -6.48 22.99 0.86
C GLY A 7 -5.12 22.30 0.82
N ILE A 8 -4.46 22.34 -0.32
CA ILE A 8 -3.09 21.89 -0.50
C ILE A 8 -2.18 23.00 0.00
N PHE A 9 -1.73 22.92 1.25
CA PHE A 9 -0.62 23.71 1.72
C PHE A 9 0.68 23.09 1.22
N PHE A 10 1.34 23.82 0.33
CA PHE A 10 2.76 23.58 0.00
C PHE A 10 3.60 24.02 1.18
N LEU A 11 4.16 23.08 1.92
CA LEU A 11 5.22 23.39 2.89
C LEU A 11 6.56 23.36 2.18
N ILE A 12 7.21 24.52 2.18
CA ILE A 12 8.59 24.76 1.77
C ILE A 12 9.51 24.12 2.82
N PHE A 13 10.36 23.19 2.40
CA PHE A 13 11.39 22.62 3.27
C PHE A 13 12.57 23.57 3.40
N PRO A 14 13.07 23.84 4.60
CA PRO A 14 14.32 24.56 4.78
C PRO A 14 15.52 23.68 4.41
N ARG A 15 16.45 24.26 3.67
CA ARG A 15 17.80 23.72 3.44
C ARG A 15 18.62 23.96 4.69
N SER A 16 18.93 22.93 5.47
CA SER A 16 20.10 22.94 6.32
C SER A 16 20.47 21.50 6.68
N GLY A 17 21.69 21.12 6.24
CA GLY A 17 22.31 19.88 6.65
C GLY A 17 22.88 20.04 8.05
N GLU A 18 22.25 19.43 9.03
CA GLU A 18 22.87 19.15 10.32
C GLU A 18 22.75 17.67 10.63
N LEU A 19 23.92 17.06 10.83
CA LEU A 19 24.05 15.70 11.34
C LEU A 19 23.56 15.66 12.80
N ILE A 20 22.32 15.33 13.03
CA ILE A 20 21.84 14.99 14.37
C ILE A 20 22.32 13.57 14.67
N LYS A 21 23.43 13.46 15.39
CA LYS A 21 23.83 12.21 16.07
C LYS A 21 22.84 11.94 17.18
N ASP A 22 21.77 11.20 16.85
CA ASP A 22 20.69 10.91 17.80
C ASP A 22 21.16 9.87 18.84
N LYS A 23 21.33 10.35 20.09
CA LYS A 23 21.57 9.49 21.26
C LYS A 23 20.49 8.42 21.50
N ARG A 24 19.36 8.48 20.78
CA ARG A 24 18.27 7.50 20.85
C ARG A 24 18.60 6.16 20.19
N MET A 25 19.58 6.10 19.29
CA MET A 25 20.02 4.83 18.72
C MET A 25 20.64 3.87 19.76
N ARG A 26 21.31 4.40 20.79
CA ARG A 26 21.94 3.56 21.84
C ARG A 26 20.94 2.90 22.81
N LEU A 27 19.77 3.49 23.00
CA LEU A 27 18.71 2.88 23.84
C LEU A 27 17.99 1.70 23.13
N TYR A 28 17.98 1.71 21.79
CA TYR A 28 17.38 0.65 21.01
C TYR A 28 18.25 -0.61 20.92
N ASP A 29 19.57 -0.46 20.97
CA ASP A 29 20.50 -1.59 20.95
C ASP A 29 20.45 -2.41 22.25
N LYS A 30 20.18 -1.80 23.41
CA LYS A 30 20.00 -2.54 24.68
C LYS A 30 18.77 -3.46 24.65
N ASN A 31 17.65 -3.01 24.13
CA ASN A 31 16.43 -3.82 23.99
C ASN A 31 16.56 -4.91 22.90
N MET A 32 17.58 -4.85 22.06
CA MET A 32 17.83 -5.81 20.98
C MET A 32 18.68 -7.00 21.39
N ILE A 33 19.51 -6.85 22.41
CA ILE A 33 20.29 -7.96 22.98
C ILE A 33 19.35 -8.95 23.69
N GLU A 34 18.26 -8.46 24.29
CA GLU A 34 17.22 -9.30 24.90
C GLU A 34 16.36 -10.09 23.90
N MET A 35 16.38 -9.74 22.61
CA MET A 35 15.63 -10.50 21.58
C MET A 35 16.30 -11.83 21.16
N ARG A 36 17.52 -12.13 21.59
CA ARG A 36 18.17 -13.42 21.33
C ARG A 36 17.53 -14.58 22.11
N ASP A 37 16.73 -14.28 23.12
CA ASP A 37 16.12 -15.26 24.04
C ASP A 37 14.72 -15.73 23.62
N GLY A 38 14.33 -15.63 22.36
CA GLY A 38 13.05 -16.19 21.88
C GLY A 38 11.79 -15.49 22.39
N ARG A 39 11.90 -14.41 23.14
CA ARG A 39 10.74 -13.62 23.61
C ARG A 39 10.17 -12.80 22.47
N LYS A 40 8.84 -12.83 22.34
CA LYS A 40 8.10 -12.00 21.40
C LYS A 40 8.52 -10.53 21.53
N PRO A 41 8.83 -9.82 20.44
CA PRO A 41 9.09 -8.40 20.51
C PRO A 41 7.85 -7.70 21.10
N VAL A 42 7.97 -7.16 22.29
CA VAL A 42 6.96 -6.27 22.85
C VAL A 42 7.08 -4.97 22.08
N ILE A 43 6.32 -4.84 21.01
CA ILE A 43 6.09 -3.55 20.37
C ILE A 43 5.18 -2.80 21.34
N SER A 44 5.80 -1.94 22.14
CA SER A 44 5.07 -1.00 22.98
C SER A 44 4.08 -0.23 22.09
N PRO A 45 2.77 -0.29 22.34
CA PRO A 45 1.79 0.51 21.62
C PRO A 45 1.91 1.95 22.12
N GLN A 46 2.86 2.72 21.57
CA GLN A 46 2.92 4.16 21.77
C GLN A 46 2.00 4.88 20.77
N LEU A 47 0.76 4.50 20.77
CA LEU A 47 -0.33 5.34 20.30
C LEU A 47 -1.51 5.04 21.22
N LYS A 48 -1.70 5.87 22.23
CA LYS A 48 -3.04 6.06 22.79
C LYS A 48 -3.86 6.69 21.67
N SER A 49 -4.35 5.85 20.77
CA SER A 49 -5.29 6.25 19.74
C SER A 49 -6.58 6.60 20.45
N VAL A 50 -7.03 7.80 20.30
CA VAL A 50 -8.43 8.15 20.55
C VAL A 50 -9.22 7.22 19.63
N SER A 51 -9.96 6.28 20.22
CA SER A 51 -10.78 5.35 19.46
C SER A 51 -11.91 6.16 18.83
N ASN A 52 -11.90 6.27 17.50
CA ASN A 52 -12.89 7.02 16.77
C ASN A 52 -14.18 6.21 16.64
N TYR A 53 -15.31 6.82 16.97
CA TYR A 53 -16.60 6.27 16.61
C TYR A 53 -16.91 6.64 15.17
N ILE A 54 -16.93 5.64 14.30
CA ILE A 54 -17.26 5.80 12.88
C ILE A 54 -18.54 5.03 12.60
N ASP A 55 -19.48 5.67 11.94
CA ASP A 55 -20.72 5.06 11.48
C ASP A 55 -21.06 5.50 10.05
N ILE A 56 -22.06 4.89 9.45
CA ILE A 56 -22.54 5.15 8.09
C ILE A 56 -23.91 5.79 8.19
N SER A 57 -24.12 6.91 7.51
CA SER A 57 -25.40 7.59 7.33
C SER A 57 -26.01 7.25 5.97
N LEU A 58 -27.28 7.61 5.77
CA LEU A 58 -27.95 7.48 4.47
C LEU A 58 -27.26 8.34 3.40
N ASP A 59 -26.77 9.53 3.76
CA ASP A 59 -26.09 10.41 2.81
C ASP A 59 -24.75 9.82 2.37
N ASP A 60 -24.03 9.13 3.27
CA ASP A 60 -22.83 8.37 2.89
C ASP A 60 -23.15 7.29 1.84
N ILE A 61 -24.29 6.61 1.98
CA ILE A 61 -24.75 5.61 0.98
C ILE A 61 -25.03 6.28 -0.35
N ARG A 62 -25.73 7.42 -0.38
CA ARG A 62 -26.02 8.17 -1.60
C ARG A 62 -24.74 8.61 -2.31
N GLU A 63 -23.81 9.20 -1.59
CA GLU A 63 -22.49 9.58 -2.14
C GLU A 63 -21.71 8.38 -2.69
N ALA A 64 -21.80 7.24 -2.02
CA ALA A 64 -21.14 6.01 -2.50
C ALA A 64 -21.79 5.46 -3.77
N CYS A 65 -23.11 5.56 -3.90
CA CYS A 65 -23.82 5.20 -5.14
C CYS A 65 -23.34 6.07 -6.30
N GLU A 66 -23.31 7.39 -6.12
CA GLU A 66 -22.82 8.33 -7.15
C GLU A 66 -21.36 8.01 -7.56
N ALA A 67 -20.49 7.76 -6.58
CA ALA A 67 -19.10 7.42 -6.82
C ALA A 67 -18.96 6.10 -7.60
N ALA A 68 -19.77 5.08 -7.26
CA ALA A 68 -19.77 3.79 -7.93
C ALA A 68 -20.31 3.86 -9.38
N PHE A 69 -21.18 4.81 -9.66
CA PHE A 69 -21.84 4.97 -10.98
C PHE A 69 -21.08 5.85 -11.95
N LYS A 70 -20.22 6.73 -11.47
CA LYS A 70 -19.51 7.75 -12.25
C LYS A 70 -18.93 7.27 -13.58
N ASN A 71 -18.37 6.04 -13.61
CA ASN A 71 -17.77 5.45 -14.81
C ASN A 71 -18.57 4.25 -15.34
N HIS A 72 -19.79 4.07 -14.87
CA HIS A 72 -20.60 2.88 -15.15
C HIS A 72 -22.08 3.20 -15.43
N SER A 73 -22.41 4.45 -15.74
CA SER A 73 -23.78 4.94 -15.95
C SER A 73 -24.58 4.17 -17.01
N ARG A 74 -23.90 3.60 -18.00
CA ARG A 74 -24.53 2.81 -19.09
C ARG A 74 -24.75 1.32 -18.76
N LYS A 75 -24.32 0.83 -17.59
CA LYS A 75 -24.56 -0.56 -17.21
C LYS A 75 -26.03 -0.76 -16.83
N LYS A 76 -26.60 -1.89 -17.26
CA LYS A 76 -28.01 -2.22 -17.02
C LYS A 76 -28.37 -2.24 -15.52
N ASP A 77 -27.48 -2.74 -14.68
CA ASP A 77 -27.66 -2.78 -13.22
C ASP A 77 -27.69 -1.37 -12.60
N VAL A 78 -26.87 -0.45 -13.11
CA VAL A 78 -26.85 0.97 -12.67
C VAL A 78 -28.09 1.71 -13.14
N ILE A 79 -28.51 1.51 -14.40
CA ILE A 79 -29.75 2.12 -14.94
C ILE A 79 -30.96 1.66 -14.11
N LYS A 80 -31.05 0.36 -13.84
CA LYS A 80 -32.12 -0.20 -12.98
C LYS A 80 -32.08 0.36 -11.56
N PHE A 81 -30.91 0.58 -10.99
CA PHE A 81 -30.79 1.18 -9.66
C PHE A 81 -31.27 2.65 -9.67
N ASN A 82 -30.89 3.41 -10.70
CA ASN A 82 -31.25 4.81 -10.83
C ASN A 82 -32.73 5.07 -11.13
N SER A 83 -33.50 4.07 -11.57
CA SER A 83 -34.97 4.24 -11.77
C SER A 83 -35.70 4.53 -10.45
N ASP A 84 -35.12 4.18 -9.31
CA ASP A 84 -35.56 4.55 -7.97
C ASP A 84 -34.34 4.73 -7.06
N PHE A 85 -33.60 5.81 -7.29
CA PHE A 85 -32.31 6.06 -6.61
C PHE A 85 -32.48 6.21 -5.10
N ASP A 86 -33.48 6.96 -4.66
CA ASP A 86 -33.69 7.22 -3.23
C ASP A 86 -34.18 5.98 -2.50
N GLY A 87 -35.17 5.28 -3.03
CA GLY A 87 -35.67 4.03 -2.44
C GLY A 87 -34.61 2.94 -2.40
N ASN A 88 -33.82 2.78 -3.46
CA ASN A 88 -32.73 1.81 -3.49
C ASN A 88 -31.58 2.20 -2.54
N SER A 89 -31.28 3.49 -2.39
CA SER A 89 -30.28 3.97 -1.43
C SER A 89 -30.74 3.75 0.02
N LEU A 90 -32.02 4.06 0.31
CA LEU A 90 -32.61 3.80 1.62
C LEU A 90 -32.55 2.31 1.96
N LYS A 91 -32.91 1.43 1.03
CA LYS A 91 -32.83 -0.02 1.20
C LYS A 91 -31.43 -0.52 1.50
N LEU A 92 -30.38 0.03 0.86
CA LEU A 92 -28.99 -0.29 1.20
C LEU A 92 -28.64 0.16 2.62
N TYR A 93 -29.14 1.31 3.04
CA TYR A 93 -28.93 1.82 4.39
C TYR A 93 -29.63 0.94 5.44
N GLU A 94 -30.88 0.54 5.20
CA GLU A 94 -31.60 -0.39 6.04
C GLU A 94 -30.87 -1.73 6.19
N TRP A 95 -30.38 -2.29 5.08
CA TRP A 95 -29.55 -3.51 5.13
C TRP A 95 -28.28 -3.33 5.96
N TYR A 96 -27.67 -2.14 5.95
CA TYR A 96 -26.55 -1.85 6.84
C TYR A 96 -27.01 -1.79 8.30
N LEU A 97 -28.16 -1.19 8.59
CA LEU A 97 -28.66 -1.04 9.95
C LEU A 97 -29.00 -2.39 10.61
N ASP A 98 -29.62 -3.28 9.89
CA ASP A 98 -30.08 -4.59 10.38
C ASP A 98 -29.08 -5.73 10.16
N GLY A 99 -27.97 -5.46 9.45
CA GLY A 99 -26.93 -6.46 9.14
C GLY A 99 -27.26 -7.36 7.95
N ALA A 100 -28.40 -7.17 7.27
CA ALA A 100 -28.82 -7.99 6.12
C ALA A 100 -27.87 -7.82 4.90
N TYR A 101 -27.06 -6.77 4.88
CA TYR A 101 -26.06 -6.52 3.84
C TYR A 101 -25.12 -7.73 3.62
N VAL A 102 -24.82 -8.50 4.65
CA VAL A 102 -23.92 -9.66 4.56
C VAL A 102 -24.40 -10.65 3.50
N SER A 103 -25.70 -10.92 3.43
CA SER A 103 -26.30 -11.82 2.43
C SER A 103 -26.31 -11.22 1.01
N LYS A 104 -26.07 -9.92 0.88
CA LYS A 104 -26.12 -9.18 -0.39
C LYS A 104 -24.74 -8.95 -0.97
N ILE A 105 -23.66 -9.14 -0.19
CA ILE A 105 -22.29 -9.04 -0.69
C ILE A 105 -21.96 -10.23 -1.56
N LYS A 106 -21.64 -9.98 -2.83
CA LYS A 106 -21.35 -11.01 -3.81
C LYS A 106 -20.13 -10.65 -4.65
N TYR A 107 -19.30 -11.66 -4.90
CA TYR A 107 -18.15 -11.58 -5.77
C TYR A 107 -18.21 -12.66 -6.85
N ARG A 108 -18.02 -12.25 -8.09
CA ARG A 108 -17.85 -13.17 -9.23
C ARG A 108 -16.38 -13.44 -9.44
N LYS A 109 -15.97 -14.70 -9.41
CA LYS A 109 -14.61 -15.11 -9.75
C LYS A 109 -14.38 -15.02 -11.25
N LEU A 110 -13.33 -14.32 -11.66
CA LEU A 110 -12.85 -14.22 -13.01
C LEU A 110 -11.40 -14.71 -13.04
N VAL A 111 -11.08 -15.55 -14.00
CA VAL A 111 -9.69 -16.01 -14.21
C VAL A 111 -9.10 -15.17 -15.32
N LYS A 112 -8.04 -14.44 -15.05
CA LYS A 112 -7.26 -13.70 -16.04
C LYS A 112 -5.86 -14.28 -16.15
N GLU A 113 -5.51 -14.68 -17.35
CA GLU A 113 -4.15 -14.96 -17.72
C GLU A 113 -3.50 -13.67 -18.23
N ASN A 114 -2.35 -13.29 -17.64
CA ASN A 114 -1.61 -12.16 -18.17
C ASN A 114 -0.72 -12.60 -19.34
N LYS A 115 -0.20 -11.64 -20.12
CA LYS A 115 0.69 -11.87 -21.30
C LYS A 115 1.92 -12.75 -21.02
N ASN A 116 2.12 -13.20 -19.80
CA ASN A 116 3.26 -14.01 -19.33
C ASN A 116 2.84 -15.40 -18.86
N GLY A 117 1.64 -15.85 -19.19
CA GLY A 117 1.11 -17.13 -18.74
C GLY A 117 0.76 -17.18 -17.24
N LYS A 118 0.87 -16.06 -16.51
CA LYS A 118 0.52 -16.04 -15.08
C LYS A 118 -0.97 -15.87 -14.93
N VAL A 119 -1.62 -16.92 -14.45
CA VAL A 119 -3.03 -16.92 -14.11
C VAL A 119 -3.27 -16.22 -12.78
N ARG A 120 -4.30 -15.35 -12.74
CA ARG A 120 -4.75 -14.67 -11.52
C ARG A 120 -6.27 -14.82 -11.39
N GLU A 121 -6.73 -15.25 -10.24
CA GLU A 121 -8.14 -15.11 -9.86
C GLU A 121 -8.41 -13.64 -9.48
N ILE A 122 -9.41 -13.06 -10.13
CA ILE A 122 -9.88 -11.71 -9.86
C ILE A 122 -11.31 -11.82 -9.32
N ASN A 123 -11.57 -11.18 -8.20
CA ASN A 123 -12.90 -11.12 -7.64
C ASN A 123 -13.57 -9.82 -8.10
N SER A 124 -14.57 -9.94 -8.97
CA SER A 124 -15.36 -8.82 -9.45
C SER A 124 -16.59 -8.65 -8.55
N PRO A 125 -16.73 -7.51 -7.85
CA PRO A 125 -17.90 -7.26 -6.99
C PRO A 125 -19.16 -7.03 -7.84
N ASP A 126 -20.31 -7.46 -7.34
CA ASP A 126 -21.62 -7.08 -7.87
C ASP A 126 -21.93 -5.60 -7.58
N LEU A 127 -23.09 -5.10 -7.97
CA LEU A 127 -23.45 -3.69 -7.79
C LEU A 127 -23.48 -3.27 -6.33
N THR A 128 -24.14 -4.03 -5.46
CA THR A 128 -24.24 -3.75 -4.02
C THR A 128 -22.88 -3.69 -3.36
N THR A 129 -22.06 -4.70 -3.58
CA THR A 129 -20.68 -4.74 -3.05
C THR A 129 -19.86 -3.58 -3.60
N ARG A 130 -20.00 -3.24 -4.90
CA ARG A 130 -19.32 -2.12 -5.54
C ARG A 130 -19.72 -0.76 -4.96
N ILE A 131 -20.96 -0.61 -4.46
CA ILE A 131 -21.41 0.60 -3.75
C ILE A 131 -20.81 0.66 -2.33
N TYR A 132 -20.79 -0.44 -1.59
CA TYR A 132 -20.25 -0.47 -0.23
C TYR A 132 -18.73 -0.29 -0.15
N GLN A 133 -17.97 -0.67 -1.19
CA GLN A 133 -16.51 -0.51 -1.19
C GLN A 133 -16.03 0.95 -1.10
N PRO A 134 -16.57 1.93 -1.82
CA PRO A 134 -16.25 3.34 -1.63
C PRO A 134 -16.51 3.85 -0.21
N LEU A 135 -17.56 3.38 0.48
CA LEU A 135 -17.82 3.73 1.87
C LEU A 135 -16.66 3.35 2.78
N VAL A 136 -16.17 2.11 2.63
CA VAL A 136 -14.98 1.65 3.38
C VAL A 136 -13.80 2.57 3.13
N LEU A 137 -13.55 2.97 1.88
CA LEU A 137 -12.43 3.84 1.51
C LEU A 137 -12.57 5.24 2.10
N VAL A 138 -13.76 5.85 2.01
CA VAL A 138 -14.03 7.21 2.50
C VAL A 138 -13.95 7.25 4.03
N LYS A 139 -14.58 6.30 4.70
CA LYS A 139 -14.63 6.27 6.17
C LYS A 139 -13.29 5.90 6.82
N LEU A 140 -12.50 5.03 6.22
CA LEU A 140 -11.16 4.69 6.71
C LEU A 140 -10.08 5.65 6.23
N GLY A 141 -10.35 6.45 5.20
CA GLY A 141 -9.40 7.38 4.62
C GLY A 141 -8.71 8.29 5.66
N PRO A 142 -9.45 8.98 6.53
CA PRO A 142 -8.88 9.85 7.56
C PRO A 142 -7.88 9.14 8.47
N LEU A 143 -8.13 7.88 8.85
CA LEU A 143 -7.21 7.09 9.69
C LEU A 143 -5.85 6.86 9.02
N TYR A 144 -5.83 6.86 7.69
CA TYR A 144 -4.63 6.64 6.93
C TYR A 144 -3.82 7.92 6.75
N TYR A 145 -4.50 9.06 6.55
CA TYR A 145 -3.86 10.35 6.25
C TYR A 145 -3.34 11.09 7.48
N GLU A 146 -3.67 10.64 8.69
CA GLU A 146 -3.13 11.28 9.88
C GLU A 146 -1.60 11.21 9.90
N LYS A 147 -1.03 12.36 9.54
CA LYS A 147 0.37 12.80 9.75
C LYS A 147 1.51 11.99 9.11
N ASP A 148 2.13 12.60 8.12
CA ASP A 148 3.58 12.60 7.76
C ASP A 148 4.34 11.26 7.60
N ASN A 149 3.70 10.12 7.63
CA ASN A 149 4.38 8.83 7.73
C ASN A 149 4.28 7.94 6.48
N MET A 150 4.07 8.52 5.30
CA MET A 150 3.87 7.74 4.08
C MET A 150 5.19 7.48 3.36
N ASN A 151 5.84 6.35 3.67
CA ASN A 151 6.90 5.81 2.82
C ASN A 151 6.35 5.22 1.51
N GLY A 152 5.05 4.93 1.46
CA GLY A 152 4.41 4.38 0.28
C GLY A 152 4.19 5.45 -0.79
N LEU A 153 4.66 5.22 -2.02
CA LEU A 153 4.37 6.06 -3.18
C LEU A 153 2.92 6.01 -3.64
N ASN A 154 2.09 5.15 -3.05
CA ASN A 154 0.83 4.73 -3.62
C ASN A 154 -0.42 5.21 -2.90
N CYS A 155 -0.31 6.20 -2.08
CA CYS A 155 -1.26 6.30 -1.02
C CYS A 155 -2.16 7.50 -1.12
N LYS A 156 -3.08 7.46 -2.07
CA LYS A 156 -4.32 8.25 -1.97
C LYS A 156 -5.49 7.27 -1.96
N PRO A 157 -6.25 7.16 -0.86
CA PRO A 157 -7.48 6.38 -0.84
C PRO A 157 -8.45 6.89 -1.91
N GLY A 158 -9.24 5.98 -2.45
CA GLY A 158 -10.28 6.30 -3.43
C GLY A 158 -9.81 6.58 -4.85
N PHE A 159 -8.50 6.72 -5.08
CA PHE A 159 -7.97 6.91 -6.42
C PHE A 159 -7.14 5.72 -6.83
N GLY A 160 -7.62 5.02 -7.84
CA GLY A 160 -6.84 4.00 -8.51
C GLY A 160 -5.44 4.50 -8.81
N ILE A 161 -4.49 3.59 -8.84
CA ILE A 161 -3.11 3.88 -9.18
C ILE A 161 -3.06 4.50 -10.56
N THR A 162 -2.99 5.85 -10.66
CA THR A 162 -2.71 6.49 -11.94
C THR A 162 -1.23 6.32 -12.25
N ALA A 163 -0.93 5.52 -13.28
CA ALA A 163 0.42 5.07 -13.60
C ALA A 163 1.44 6.20 -13.85
N SER A 164 1.01 7.33 -14.43
CA SER A 164 1.93 8.36 -14.94
C SER A 164 2.58 9.23 -13.86
N SER A 165 1.85 9.63 -12.82
CA SER A 165 2.41 10.49 -11.75
C SER A 165 3.29 9.70 -10.77
N LYS A 166 3.06 8.42 -10.64
CA LYS A 166 3.75 7.51 -9.70
C LYS A 166 5.08 7.04 -10.21
N SER A 167 5.15 6.67 -11.48
CA SER A 167 6.42 6.31 -12.12
C SER A 167 7.42 7.44 -12.03
N ARG A 168 7.00 8.67 -12.25
CA ARG A 168 7.85 9.86 -12.11
C ARG A 168 8.35 10.07 -10.68
N SER A 169 7.47 9.92 -9.68
CA SER A 169 7.86 10.05 -8.27
C SER A 169 8.79 8.92 -7.83
N LEU A 170 8.55 7.67 -8.25
CA LEU A 170 9.42 6.54 -7.99
C LEU A 170 10.82 6.78 -8.59
N ILE A 171 10.87 7.10 -9.89
CA ILE A 171 12.14 7.34 -10.59
C ILE A 171 12.90 8.49 -9.93
N LYS A 172 12.23 9.61 -9.57
CA LYS A 172 12.85 10.75 -8.90
C LYS A 172 13.48 10.35 -7.57
N LYS A 173 12.78 9.60 -6.72
CA LYS A 173 13.29 9.14 -5.42
C LYS A 173 14.43 8.13 -5.59
N MET A 174 14.30 7.20 -6.53
CA MET A 174 15.35 6.22 -6.81
C MET A 174 16.60 6.87 -7.41
N LYS A 175 16.44 7.84 -8.32
CA LYS A 175 17.57 8.63 -8.83
C LYS A 175 18.31 9.35 -7.70
N HIS A 176 17.58 10.00 -6.80
CA HIS A 176 18.16 10.67 -5.65
C HIS A 176 19.02 9.71 -4.82
N VAL A 177 18.50 8.54 -4.44
CA VAL A 177 19.27 7.61 -3.61
C VAL A 177 20.42 6.94 -4.38
N TYR A 178 20.24 6.65 -5.66
CA TYR A 178 21.25 5.97 -6.48
C TYR A 178 22.37 6.89 -6.92
N TYR A 179 22.09 8.18 -7.19
CA TYR A 179 23.04 9.10 -7.79
C TYR A 179 23.61 10.11 -6.80
N ASP A 180 22.82 10.56 -5.83
CA ASP A 180 23.23 11.61 -4.92
C ASP A 180 23.71 11.06 -3.56
N ARG A 181 23.24 9.86 -3.16
CA ARG A 181 23.64 9.23 -1.89
C ARG A 181 24.71 8.15 -2.13
N LEU A 182 25.92 8.59 -2.54
CA LEU A 182 27.07 7.72 -2.77
C LEU A 182 27.64 7.09 -1.48
N ASP A 183 27.28 7.62 -0.34
CA ASP A 183 27.55 7.08 1.00
C ASP A 183 26.82 5.74 1.26
N LEU A 184 25.68 5.50 0.60
CA LEU A 184 24.96 4.25 0.69
C LEU A 184 25.55 3.22 -0.27
N LYS A 185 26.00 2.08 0.27
CA LYS A 185 26.74 1.05 -0.46
C LYS A 185 25.92 -0.21 -0.77
N TYR A 186 24.99 -0.55 0.09
CA TYR A 186 24.20 -1.77 -0.04
C TYR A 186 22.71 -1.48 -0.09
N CYS A 187 21.98 -2.28 -0.86
CA CYS A 187 20.52 -2.22 -0.84
C CYS A 187 19.91 -3.59 -0.61
N LEU A 188 18.75 -3.57 0.04
CA LEU A 188 17.85 -4.71 0.22
C LEU A 188 16.61 -4.49 -0.61
N VAL A 189 16.34 -5.40 -1.55
CA VAL A 189 15.05 -5.50 -2.22
C VAL A 189 14.31 -6.70 -1.64
N ILE A 190 13.09 -6.48 -1.19
CA ILE A 190 12.27 -7.53 -0.59
C ILE A 190 10.81 -7.37 -0.99
N ASP A 191 10.21 -8.47 -1.48
CA ASP A 191 8.85 -8.56 -2.00
C ASP A 191 8.01 -9.51 -1.13
N GLN A 192 6.74 -9.18 -0.95
CA GLN A 192 5.78 -10.01 -0.22
C GLN A 192 5.26 -11.14 -1.11
N ARG A 193 5.19 -12.34 -0.56
CA ARG A 193 4.61 -13.47 -1.26
C ARG A 193 3.08 -13.35 -1.27
N LYS A 194 2.45 -13.35 -2.46
CA LYS A 194 0.98 -13.31 -2.60
C LYS A 194 0.35 -12.24 -1.71
N CYS A 195 0.80 -11.00 -1.84
CA CYS A 195 0.52 -9.86 -0.98
C CYS A 195 -0.91 -9.85 -0.42
N TYR A 196 -1.93 -9.81 -1.28
CA TYR A 196 -3.33 -9.71 -0.82
C TYR A 196 -3.86 -11.02 -0.19
N ASN A 197 -3.55 -12.18 -0.75
CA ASN A 197 -4.04 -13.45 -0.23
C ASN A 197 -3.46 -13.82 1.15
N HIS A 198 -2.34 -13.20 1.55
CA HIS A 198 -1.77 -13.40 2.88
C HIS A 198 -2.31 -12.43 3.93
N VAL A 199 -2.95 -11.35 3.53
CA VAL A 199 -3.64 -10.46 4.47
C VAL A 199 -4.92 -11.13 4.93
N LYS A 200 -4.96 -11.50 6.21
CA LYS A 200 -6.11 -12.17 6.82
C LYS A 200 -7.03 -11.16 7.53
N ASP A 201 -8.32 -11.37 7.41
CA ASP A 201 -9.39 -10.62 8.06
C ASP A 201 -9.15 -10.44 9.58
N LYS A 202 -8.75 -11.53 10.26
CA LYS A 202 -8.46 -11.54 11.70
C LYS A 202 -7.32 -10.59 12.08
N VAL A 203 -6.28 -10.49 11.23
CA VAL A 203 -5.15 -9.58 11.45
C VAL A 203 -5.62 -8.14 11.28
N PHE A 204 -6.35 -7.87 10.19
CA PHE A 204 -6.84 -6.51 9.92
C PHE A 204 -7.89 -6.06 10.94
N ARG A 205 -8.78 -6.94 11.37
CA ARG A 205 -9.73 -6.69 12.46
C ARG A 205 -9.03 -6.27 13.76
N LYS A 206 -7.91 -6.92 14.11
CA LYS A 206 -7.10 -6.52 15.27
C LYS A 206 -6.54 -5.10 15.10
N VAL A 207 -6.07 -4.75 13.91
CA VAL A 207 -5.58 -3.40 13.61
C VAL A 207 -6.71 -2.37 13.73
N LEU A 208 -7.89 -2.62 13.14
CA LEU A 208 -9.02 -1.71 13.20
C LEU A 208 -9.49 -1.41 14.63
N LYS A 209 -9.50 -2.40 15.52
CA LYS A 209 -9.87 -2.24 16.94
C LYS A 209 -8.98 -1.25 17.70
N ASN A 210 -7.77 -0.96 17.21
CA ASN A 210 -6.92 0.05 17.81
C ASN A 210 -7.32 1.48 17.43
N PHE A 211 -8.14 1.66 16.39
CA PHE A 211 -8.52 2.96 15.86
C PHE A 211 -10.03 3.24 15.90
N ILE A 212 -10.85 2.20 15.98
CA ILE A 212 -12.30 2.28 15.83
C ILE A 212 -12.98 1.55 17.00
N SER A 213 -13.92 2.24 17.68
CA SER A 213 -14.74 1.67 18.76
C SER A 213 -16.00 0.98 18.26
N ASN A 214 -16.58 1.43 17.14
CA ASN A 214 -17.81 0.86 16.60
C ASN A 214 -17.58 -0.54 16.01
N LYS A 215 -18.01 -1.57 16.76
CA LYS A 215 -17.88 -2.98 16.34
C LYS A 215 -18.66 -3.26 15.05
N LYS A 216 -19.87 -2.71 14.91
CA LYS A 216 -20.72 -2.88 13.72
C LYS A 216 -20.02 -2.40 12.46
N PHE A 217 -19.38 -1.22 12.53
CA PHE A 217 -18.63 -0.70 11.41
C PHE A 217 -17.38 -1.55 11.09
N ILE A 218 -16.68 -2.06 12.12
CA ILE A 218 -15.55 -2.99 11.90
C ILE A 218 -16.03 -4.27 11.18
N ASP A 219 -17.15 -4.84 11.61
CA ASP A 219 -17.73 -6.04 10.98
C ASP A 219 -18.08 -5.75 9.52
N PHE A 220 -18.75 -4.63 9.25
CA PHE A 220 -19.05 -4.17 7.90
C PHE A 220 -17.81 -4.04 7.01
N VAL A 221 -16.74 -3.41 7.50
CA VAL A 221 -15.49 -3.27 6.75
C VAL A 221 -14.91 -4.63 6.38
N ILE A 222 -14.91 -5.58 7.31
CA ILE A 222 -14.40 -6.93 7.07
C ILE A 222 -15.26 -7.66 6.04
N ASP A 223 -16.58 -7.67 6.21
CA ASP A 223 -17.50 -8.40 5.34
C ASP A 223 -17.47 -7.87 3.90
N VAL A 224 -17.40 -6.53 3.73
CA VAL A 224 -17.35 -5.89 2.42
C VAL A 224 -15.99 -6.07 1.71
N SER A 225 -14.89 -6.24 2.47
CA SER A 225 -13.55 -6.17 1.91
C SER A 225 -12.84 -7.50 1.78
N PHE A 226 -13.27 -8.53 2.49
CA PHE A 226 -12.62 -9.85 2.49
C PHE A 226 -13.51 -10.91 1.83
N VAL A 227 -12.87 -11.85 1.14
CA VAL A 227 -13.51 -13.02 0.55
C VAL A 227 -12.83 -14.25 1.12
N SER A 228 -13.58 -15.11 1.79
CA SER A 228 -13.04 -16.31 2.47
C SER A 228 -11.88 -15.99 3.41
N GLY A 229 -11.94 -14.85 4.09
CA GLY A 229 -10.93 -14.38 5.06
C GLY A 229 -9.64 -13.82 4.44
N GLU A 230 -9.61 -13.56 3.12
CA GLU A 230 -8.46 -13.02 2.39
C GLU A 230 -8.86 -11.76 1.62
N LEU A 231 -7.89 -10.85 1.38
CA LEU A 231 -8.14 -9.71 0.50
C LEU A 231 -8.27 -10.16 -0.96
N PRO A 232 -9.39 -9.85 -1.62
CA PRO A 232 -9.59 -10.20 -3.03
C PRO A 232 -8.73 -9.37 -3.97
N ILE A 233 -8.26 -9.97 -5.06
CA ILE A 233 -7.61 -9.26 -6.15
C ILE A 233 -8.66 -8.62 -7.06
N GLY A 234 -8.49 -7.37 -7.42
CA GLY A 234 -9.36 -6.65 -8.37
C GLY A 234 -10.37 -5.70 -7.73
N THR A 235 -10.34 -5.54 -6.42
CA THR A 235 -11.19 -4.60 -5.68
C THR A 235 -10.44 -3.35 -5.26
N PRO A 236 -11.07 -2.17 -5.17
CA PRO A 236 -10.41 -0.93 -4.74
C PRO A 236 -10.04 -0.93 -3.26
N THR A 237 -10.74 -1.71 -2.42
CA THR A 237 -10.47 -1.81 -0.99
C THR A 237 -9.17 -2.54 -0.69
N SER A 238 -8.79 -3.55 -1.46
CA SER A 238 -7.62 -4.38 -1.17
C SER A 238 -6.29 -3.63 -1.15
N PRO A 239 -5.95 -2.78 -2.13
CA PRO A 239 -4.74 -1.96 -2.05
C PRO A 239 -4.74 -1.02 -0.85
N PHE A 240 -5.91 -0.41 -0.55
CA PHE A 240 -6.05 0.54 0.56
C PHE A 240 -5.84 -0.16 1.92
N ILE A 241 -6.53 -1.28 2.15
CA ILE A 241 -6.41 -2.06 3.39
C ILE A 241 -4.97 -2.57 3.57
N HIS A 242 -4.34 -3.05 2.50
CA HIS A 242 -2.95 -3.44 2.55
C HIS A 242 -2.05 -2.27 2.97
N HIS A 243 -2.28 -1.07 2.43
CA HIS A 243 -1.51 0.11 2.83
C HIS A 243 -1.74 0.50 4.29
N LEU A 244 -2.98 0.46 4.77
CA LEU A 244 -3.31 0.75 6.16
C LEU A 244 -2.63 -0.26 7.10
N LEU A 245 -2.63 -1.54 6.74
CA LEU A 245 -1.94 -2.60 7.48
C LEU A 245 -0.42 -2.39 7.53
N MET A 246 0.16 -1.84 6.47
CA MET A 246 1.61 -1.60 6.36
C MET A 246 2.08 -0.30 7.04
N LYS A 247 1.19 0.49 7.66
CA LYS A 247 1.55 1.77 8.29
C LYS A 247 2.67 1.63 9.35
N ASP A 248 2.52 0.67 10.26
CA ASP A 248 3.51 0.43 11.31
C ASP A 248 4.80 -0.18 10.76
N PHE A 249 4.71 -0.99 9.71
CA PHE A 249 5.87 -1.47 8.97
C PHE A 249 6.63 -0.30 8.31
N ASP A 250 5.95 0.65 7.69
CA ASP A 250 6.57 1.83 7.10
C ASP A 250 7.32 2.65 8.16
N ASN A 251 6.78 2.74 9.37
CA ASN A 251 7.45 3.36 10.50
C ASN A 251 8.68 2.56 10.99
N LEU A 252 8.58 1.24 10.98
CA LEU A 252 9.71 0.37 11.31
C LEU A 252 10.87 0.58 10.32
N VAL A 253 10.61 0.50 9.01
CA VAL A 253 11.68 0.60 8.00
C VAL A 253 12.34 1.97 7.97
N LYS A 254 11.59 3.05 8.25
CA LYS A 254 12.15 4.40 8.43
C LYS A 254 13.17 4.49 9.56
N ARG A 255 12.99 3.70 10.61
CA ARG A 255 13.88 3.71 11.77
C ARG A 255 15.13 2.84 11.59
N ILE A 256 15.03 1.80 10.78
CA ILE A 256 16.11 0.80 10.62
C ILE A 256 16.94 0.99 9.36
N ALA A 257 16.53 1.86 8.43
CA ALA A 257 17.25 2.11 7.19
C ALA A 257 17.47 3.61 6.97
N PRO A 258 18.67 4.04 6.55
CA PRO A 258 18.95 5.43 6.16
C PRO A 258 18.04 5.92 5.02
N PHE A 259 17.63 5.01 4.15
CA PHE A 259 16.65 5.26 3.11
C PHE A 259 15.75 4.05 2.92
N SER A 260 14.46 4.29 2.79
CA SER A 260 13.46 3.26 2.51
C SER A 260 12.39 3.77 1.55
N LEU A 261 11.91 2.88 0.68
CA LEU A 261 10.87 3.14 -0.29
C LEU A 261 10.01 1.89 -0.46
N ARG A 262 8.69 2.03 -0.36
CA ARG A 262 7.75 0.95 -0.64
C ARG A 262 6.83 1.32 -1.80
N TYR A 263 6.68 0.42 -2.76
CA TYR A 263 5.72 0.49 -3.85
C TYR A 263 4.83 -0.75 -3.80
N ALA A 264 3.61 -0.61 -3.26
CA ALA A 264 2.70 -1.73 -2.96
C ALA A 264 3.39 -2.79 -2.08
N ASP A 265 3.66 -3.97 -2.64
CA ASP A 265 4.36 -5.11 -2.04
C ASP A 265 5.89 -5.08 -2.23
N ASP A 266 6.38 -4.31 -3.19
CA ASP A 266 7.80 -4.16 -3.48
C ASP A 266 8.45 -3.16 -2.50
N ASN A 267 9.52 -3.58 -1.80
CA ASN A 267 10.25 -2.75 -0.85
C ASN A 267 11.71 -2.63 -1.26
N PHE A 268 12.22 -1.41 -1.18
CA PHE A 268 13.62 -1.06 -1.38
C PHE A 268 14.14 -0.32 -0.16
N LEU A 269 15.27 -0.76 0.38
CA LEU A 269 15.97 -0.11 1.49
C LEU A 269 17.44 0.02 1.14
N ALA A 270 18.09 1.12 1.54
CA ALA A 270 19.51 1.33 1.31
C ALA A 270 20.27 1.57 2.61
N PHE A 271 21.53 1.10 2.68
CA PHE A 271 22.33 1.01 3.88
C PHE A 271 23.80 1.38 3.62
N TYR A 272 24.50 1.77 4.68
CA TYR A 272 25.94 2.03 4.64
C TYR A 272 26.74 0.72 4.60
N THR A 273 26.30 -0.31 5.37
CA THR A 273 27.02 -1.58 5.51
C THR A 273 26.14 -2.77 5.10
N LYS A 274 26.78 -3.89 4.78
CA LYS A 274 26.11 -5.16 4.47
C LYS A 274 25.49 -5.78 5.71
N GLU A 275 26.10 -5.57 6.86
CA GLU A 275 25.68 -6.03 8.18
C GLU A 275 24.35 -5.39 8.57
N ASP A 276 24.20 -4.07 8.37
CA ASP A 276 22.94 -3.35 8.60
C ASP A 276 21.83 -3.86 7.69
N ALA A 277 22.14 -4.11 6.40
CA ALA A 277 21.20 -4.67 5.45
C ALA A 277 20.73 -6.08 5.86
N ASN A 278 21.65 -6.94 6.36
CA ASN A 278 21.30 -8.27 6.88
C ASN A 278 20.43 -8.19 8.13
N THR A 279 20.76 -7.31 9.06
CA THR A 279 20.00 -7.06 10.28
C THR A 279 18.58 -6.57 9.94
N ALA A 280 18.46 -5.62 9.03
CA ALA A 280 17.17 -5.11 8.56
C ALA A 280 16.34 -6.20 7.87
N LYS A 281 16.96 -7.03 7.02
CA LYS A 281 16.31 -8.18 6.37
C LYS A 281 15.70 -9.14 7.39
N TRP A 282 16.43 -9.47 8.46
CA TRP A 282 15.96 -10.33 9.53
C TRP A 282 14.78 -9.69 10.28
N ARG A 283 14.90 -8.41 10.68
CA ARG A 283 13.84 -7.65 11.37
C ARG A 283 12.55 -7.58 10.55
N ILE A 284 12.66 -7.29 9.26
CA ILE A 284 11.52 -7.20 8.34
C ILE A 284 10.80 -8.54 8.22
N LYS A 285 11.55 -9.64 8.04
CA LYS A 285 10.96 -10.98 7.95
C LYS A 285 10.23 -11.37 9.22
N ASN A 286 10.81 -11.08 10.39
CA ASN A 286 10.20 -11.35 11.67
C ASN A 286 8.93 -10.52 11.88
N TYR A 287 8.98 -9.20 11.60
CA TYR A 287 7.81 -8.35 11.68
C TYR A 287 6.67 -8.87 10.78
N TRP A 288 6.94 -9.16 9.54
CA TRP A 288 5.94 -9.69 8.62
C TRP A 288 5.34 -11.01 9.10
N TRP A 289 6.18 -11.91 9.64
CA TRP A 289 5.70 -13.20 10.10
C TRP A 289 4.92 -13.12 11.41
N TYR A 290 5.45 -12.43 12.41
CA TYR A 290 4.84 -12.42 13.75
C TYR A 290 3.65 -11.47 13.82
N GLU A 291 3.73 -10.28 13.24
CA GLU A 291 2.68 -9.27 13.35
C GLU A 291 1.63 -9.38 12.24
N LEU A 292 2.06 -9.56 10.99
CA LEU A 292 1.17 -9.49 9.83
C LEU A 292 0.81 -10.87 9.26
N LYS A 293 1.48 -11.95 9.69
CA LYS A 293 1.36 -13.32 9.14
C LYS A 293 1.68 -13.39 7.64
N ILE A 294 2.47 -12.47 7.14
CA ILE A 294 2.93 -12.38 5.75
C ILE A 294 4.31 -13.01 5.63
N ARG A 295 4.58 -13.67 4.51
CA ARG A 295 5.89 -14.25 4.18
C ARG A 295 6.56 -13.46 3.07
N SER A 296 7.89 -13.37 3.10
CA SER A 296 8.66 -12.90 1.95
C SER A 296 8.67 -13.95 0.84
N LYS A 297 8.77 -13.50 -0.39
CA LYS A 297 8.99 -14.35 -1.55
C LYS A 297 10.46 -14.83 -1.56
N ARG A 298 10.70 -16.15 -1.76
CA ARG A 298 12.02 -16.74 -1.54
C ARG A 298 13.16 -16.09 -2.34
N HIS A 299 12.93 -15.84 -3.63
CA HIS A 299 13.97 -15.39 -4.57
C HIS A 299 14.08 -13.86 -4.73
N THR A 300 13.28 -13.07 -4.00
CA THR A 300 13.26 -11.60 -4.12
C THR A 300 13.74 -10.88 -2.87
N CYS A 301 14.29 -11.61 -1.90
CA CYS A 301 14.89 -11.03 -0.71
C CYS A 301 16.40 -10.94 -0.90
N ILE A 302 16.83 -9.96 -1.71
CA ILE A 302 18.20 -9.84 -2.22
C ILE A 302 18.87 -8.63 -1.58
N ILE A 303 20.06 -8.86 -1.02
CA ILE A 303 21.00 -7.80 -0.66
C ILE A 303 22.04 -7.72 -1.77
N THR A 304 22.19 -6.55 -2.36
CA THR A 304 23.16 -6.31 -3.40
C THR A 304 23.94 -5.01 -3.17
N ASP A 305 25.10 -4.93 -3.77
CA ASP A 305 25.89 -3.74 -3.84
C ASP A 305 25.19 -2.71 -4.75
N MET A 306 25.13 -1.45 -4.33
CA MET A 306 24.50 -0.38 -5.10
C MET A 306 25.32 0.04 -6.34
N ASP A 307 26.53 -0.43 -6.48
CA ASP A 307 27.35 -0.24 -7.68
C ASP A 307 26.95 -1.19 -8.82
N ARG A 308 26.11 -2.18 -8.51
CA ARG A 308 25.52 -3.07 -9.51
C ARG A 308 24.18 -2.55 -10.02
N PRO A 309 23.81 -2.86 -11.28
CA PRO A 309 22.48 -2.52 -11.78
C PRO A 309 21.38 -3.12 -10.92
N LEU A 310 20.40 -2.30 -10.55
CA LEU A 310 19.26 -2.71 -9.75
C LEU A 310 17.96 -2.69 -10.56
N ASP A 311 17.27 -3.83 -10.61
CA ASP A 311 15.92 -3.93 -11.14
C ASP A 311 14.90 -3.71 -10.02
N PHE A 312 14.11 -2.61 -10.14
CA PHE A 312 13.05 -2.29 -9.20
C PHE A 312 11.82 -1.71 -9.92
N CYS A 313 10.65 -2.28 -9.67
CA CYS A 313 9.35 -1.85 -10.25
C CYS A 313 9.36 -1.70 -11.79
N GLY A 314 10.12 -2.55 -12.51
CA GLY A 314 10.18 -2.53 -13.98
C GLY A 314 11.22 -1.58 -14.57
N TYR A 315 11.97 -0.89 -13.74
CA TYR A 315 13.10 -0.03 -14.12
C TYR A 315 14.41 -0.65 -13.66
N VAL A 316 15.47 -0.42 -14.43
CA VAL A 316 16.85 -0.80 -14.06
C VAL A 316 17.64 0.47 -13.82
N PHE A 317 18.15 0.62 -12.60
CA PHE A 317 18.95 1.76 -12.17
C PHE A 317 20.44 1.38 -12.26
N HIS A 318 21.24 2.23 -12.89
CA HIS A 318 22.67 2.04 -13.06
C HIS A 318 23.42 3.21 -12.43
N ARG A 319 24.38 2.92 -11.56
CA ARG A 319 25.30 3.91 -10.99
C ARG A 319 26.58 3.96 -11.83
N ASN A 320 27.08 5.15 -12.17
CA ASN A 320 28.38 5.31 -12.80
C ASN A 320 29.45 5.50 -11.74
N ASN A 321 30.33 4.51 -11.58
CA ASN A 321 31.41 4.54 -10.60
C ASN A 321 32.77 5.04 -11.17
N LYS A 322 32.83 5.30 -12.48
CA LYS A 322 34.04 5.71 -13.15
C LYS A 322 34.08 7.23 -13.28
N GLY A 323 34.80 7.90 -12.39
CA GLY A 323 35.40 9.23 -12.47
C GLY A 323 34.77 10.27 -13.41
N VAL A 324 33.48 10.48 -13.34
CA VAL A 324 32.76 11.28 -14.32
C VAL A 324 32.26 12.56 -13.67
N SER A 325 32.30 13.64 -14.45
CA SER A 325 31.77 14.97 -14.16
C SER A 325 30.43 14.90 -13.42
N GLU A 326 30.12 15.89 -12.58
CA GLU A 326 28.88 15.99 -11.79
C GLU A 326 27.58 15.71 -12.56
N HIS A 327 27.62 15.73 -13.89
CA HIS A 327 26.47 15.60 -14.79
C HIS A 327 26.14 14.16 -15.19
N ASN A 328 26.98 13.16 -14.91
CA ASN A 328 26.78 11.78 -15.38
C ASN A 328 26.91 10.74 -14.24
N LYS A 329 26.14 10.93 -13.18
CA LYS A 329 26.15 10.07 -11.98
C LYS A 329 25.49 8.69 -12.19
N GLY A 330 24.77 8.48 -13.28
CA GLY A 330 24.10 7.23 -13.62
C GLY A 330 22.91 7.41 -14.58
N TYR A 331 22.31 6.31 -14.97
CA TYR A 331 21.16 6.30 -15.88
C TYR A 331 20.11 5.25 -15.51
N VAL A 332 18.90 5.46 -16.00
CA VAL A 332 17.76 4.54 -15.80
C VAL A 332 17.36 3.96 -17.15
N THR A 333 17.21 2.64 -17.19
CA THR A 333 16.63 1.93 -18.33
C THR A 333 15.33 1.27 -17.95
N ILE A 334 14.48 1.00 -18.94
CA ILE A 334 13.28 0.19 -18.75
C ILE A 334 13.68 -1.28 -18.93
N ARG A 335 13.19 -2.15 -18.06
CA ARG A 335 13.42 -3.60 -18.17
C ARG A 335 13.09 -4.07 -19.59
N LYS A 336 14.00 -4.80 -20.25
CA LYS A 336 13.86 -5.25 -21.65
C LYS A 336 12.49 -5.86 -21.98
N ARG A 337 11.91 -6.61 -21.05
CA ARG A 337 10.57 -7.19 -21.19
C ARG A 337 9.47 -6.14 -21.25
N VAL A 338 9.51 -5.13 -20.38
CA VAL A 338 8.53 -4.02 -20.35
C VAL A 338 8.59 -3.22 -21.65
N ALA A 339 9.80 -2.96 -22.17
CA ALA A 339 10.01 -2.32 -23.46
C ALA A 339 9.45 -3.15 -24.63
N LYS A 340 9.63 -4.49 -24.60
CA LYS A 340 9.08 -5.41 -25.61
C LYS A 340 7.55 -5.44 -25.61
N ASP A 341 6.95 -5.46 -24.41
CA ASP A 341 5.49 -5.45 -24.27
C ASP A 341 4.88 -4.11 -24.74
N ALA A 342 5.55 -2.97 -24.48
CA ALA A 342 5.14 -1.67 -24.98
C ALA A 342 5.20 -1.58 -26.52
N LYS A 343 6.28 -2.09 -27.14
CA LYS A 343 6.39 -2.13 -28.61
C LYS A 343 5.27 -2.95 -29.24
N LYS A 344 4.93 -4.14 -28.66
CA LYS A 344 3.83 -4.96 -29.16
C LYS A 344 2.45 -4.27 -29.06
N CYS A 345 2.23 -3.39 -28.09
CA CYS A 345 0.99 -2.64 -28.02
C CYS A 345 0.88 -1.60 -29.15
N ILE A 346 1.98 -0.93 -29.48
CA ILE A 346 2.01 0.08 -30.57
C ILE A 346 1.79 -0.59 -31.95
N THR A 347 2.38 -1.76 -32.19
CA THR A 347 2.25 -2.47 -33.47
C THR A 347 0.91 -3.17 -33.68
N ASN A 348 0.09 -3.34 -32.64
CA ASN A 348 -1.25 -3.94 -32.75
C ASN A 348 -2.38 -2.89 -32.84
N GLU A 349 -2.06 -1.60 -32.74
CA GLU A 349 -3.00 -0.46 -32.92
C GLU A 349 -2.81 0.23 -34.28
N SER A 350 -1.84 -0.21 -35.07
CA SER A 350 -1.62 0.17 -36.48
C SER A 350 -2.10 -0.96 -37.42
#